data_d2b92bdf6646a71938995e40a4ffcc24
#
_entry.id   d2b92bdf6646a71938995e40a4ffcc24
#
_cell.length_a   1.000
_cell.length_b   1.000
_cell.length_c   1.000
_cell.angle_alpha   90.00
_cell.angle_beta   90.00
_cell.angle_gamma   90.00
#
_symmetry.space_group_name_H-M   'P 1'
#
loop_
_entity.id
_entity.type
_entity.pdbx_description
1 polymer ?
#
loop_
_entity_poly.entity_id
_entity_poly.type
_entity_poly.pdbx_seq_one_letter_code
_entity_poly.pdbx_strand_id
1 'polypeptide(L)'
;VELATHNITWSSRRNHQPIVIAPIGDIQWSGKRGSTAGDILKRHIDKCMKLGAWFVGLGDYTDFMSPSNRQRFKAAALYDCVSVDTRILTKFGWKFYSQLLIGEDILGYDLVTRKAVWTPLRKVVTWEHAPVVNVKARGWSWRVTDNHRWVVQHIDGHQSMMPTYALRQGIHRIVTAGVCDESGDADLSPDEAALLGWILTDGHVKFPECWTTYLSQTKRKYVEDIRRLLARLPWLKVAETENEQTGYGAGKGTWIRWGFSAPEIRGLFARAGASVEGDIPRISMCLSVEARRAMLDAMLHAEGHREFSKGRGSDHGGWQFTQKDPLRLDLFYALCALLGVPTRHRSIDVDGITRTGTRSSALRWVHGQAWARSVERIVAHETVWCPVTDTGTWMGCYEGQTSFTGNSAEDVVDDAALELVHELYEDYLKPTKGRWLGLCHGHHWAQLRTGDTTDMRLCQMLDAKFLGTCAYIRLVFRSNGSRFSIVLFVHHGCGGGMKMSAPLNKIENLLPYWDADVFLLGHMTKQAAAPVNRIMPRWHGFGSPDLVHRKVYMVGCGGFSK
;
A
#
# COMPACT_ATOMS: atom_id res chain seq x y z
N VAL A 1 20.25 26.99 11.68
CA VAL A 1 21.23 27.48 10.68
C VAL A 1 22.42 26.54 10.70
N GLU A 2 22.71 25.93 9.55
CA GLU A 2 23.86 25.05 9.38
C GLU A 2 25.13 25.84 9.07
N LEU A 3 26.28 25.25 9.42
CA LEU A 3 27.59 25.82 9.13
C LEU A 3 28.39 24.82 8.28
N ALA A 4 28.89 25.27 7.13
CA ALA A 4 29.78 24.51 6.28
C ALA A 4 31.07 25.29 6.01
N THR A 5 32.22 24.60 5.97
CA THR A 5 33.49 25.23 5.60
C THR A 5 34.16 24.43 4.51
N HIS A 6 34.53 25.09 3.42
CA HIS A 6 35.21 24.49 2.28
C HIS A 6 36.57 25.15 2.10
N ASN A 7 37.63 24.35 2.01
CA ASN A 7 38.97 24.81 1.72
C ASN A 7 39.24 24.73 0.21
N ILE A 8 39.53 25.85 -0.41
CA ILE A 8 39.80 25.93 -1.84
C ILE A 8 41.26 26.34 -2.01
N THR A 9 42.07 25.46 -2.58
CA THR A 9 43.44 25.78 -2.94
C THR A 9 43.44 26.54 -4.26
N TRP A 10 43.90 27.78 -4.24
CA TRP A 10 43.98 28.64 -5.40
C TRP A 10 45.45 28.97 -5.73
N SER A 11 45.89 28.67 -6.94
CA SER A 11 47.25 28.99 -7.38
C SER A 11 47.25 30.19 -8.30
N SER A 12 47.91 31.26 -7.86
CA SER A 12 48.04 32.50 -8.64
C SER A 12 48.97 32.39 -9.86
N ARG A 13 49.73 31.28 -9.99
CA ARG A 13 50.75 31.10 -11.04
C ARG A 13 50.22 30.51 -12.34
N ARG A 14 48.98 30.00 -12.41
CA ARG A 14 48.40 29.44 -13.64
C ARG A 14 47.02 30.06 -13.89
N ASN A 15 46.99 30.97 -14.87
CA ASN A 15 45.79 31.53 -15.45
C ASN A 15 44.79 32.10 -14.41
N HIS A 16 44.60 33.40 -14.38
CA HIS A 16 43.57 34.14 -13.63
C HIS A 16 42.13 33.63 -13.89
N GLN A 17 41.90 32.34 -13.80
CA GLN A 17 40.56 31.82 -13.98
C GLN A 17 39.72 32.12 -12.75
N PRO A 18 38.56 32.73 -12.94
CA PRO A 18 37.65 33.01 -11.84
C PRO A 18 37.15 31.69 -11.20
N ILE A 19 36.97 31.74 -9.89
CA ILE A 19 36.24 30.65 -9.21
C ILE A 19 34.77 30.91 -9.46
N VAL A 20 34.12 29.94 -10.09
CA VAL A 20 32.71 30.01 -10.45
C VAL A 20 31.88 29.24 -9.41
N ILE A 21 30.88 29.89 -8.82
CA ILE A 21 29.88 29.30 -7.95
C ILE A 21 28.55 29.39 -8.67
N ALA A 22 27.93 28.23 -8.92
CA ALA A 22 26.65 28.13 -9.61
C ALA A 22 25.54 27.77 -8.59
N PRO A 23 24.70 28.71 -8.18
CA PRO A 23 23.53 28.41 -7.40
C PRO A 23 22.48 27.72 -8.30
N ILE A 24 21.92 26.61 -7.82
CA ILE A 24 20.87 25.86 -8.51
C ILE A 24 19.73 25.60 -7.53
N GLY A 25 18.53 25.99 -7.90
CA GLY A 25 17.29 25.75 -7.16
C GLY A 25 16.09 25.76 -8.09
N ASP A 26 14.90 25.48 -7.54
CA ASP A 26 13.63 25.48 -8.27
C ASP A 26 13.70 24.66 -9.58
N ILE A 27 14.34 23.48 -9.52
CA ILE A 27 14.37 22.55 -10.66
C ILE A 27 12.98 21.99 -10.88
N GLN A 28 12.29 21.63 -9.79
CA GLN A 28 10.92 21.12 -9.77
C GLN A 28 10.74 19.95 -10.75
N TRP A 29 11.64 18.98 -10.67
CA TRP A 29 11.58 17.78 -11.51
C TRP A 29 10.37 16.93 -11.18
N SER A 30 9.46 16.76 -12.14
CA SER A 30 8.24 15.96 -12.05
C SER A 30 8.22 14.77 -13.02
N GLY A 31 9.40 14.28 -13.42
CA GLY A 31 9.58 13.19 -14.36
C GLY A 31 9.67 13.63 -15.82
N LYS A 32 9.98 12.70 -16.71
CA LYS A 32 10.24 12.95 -18.15
C LYS A 32 9.10 13.63 -18.91
N ARG A 33 7.87 13.54 -18.41
CA ARG A 33 6.67 14.19 -18.99
C ARG A 33 6.28 15.47 -18.26
N GLY A 34 7.10 15.92 -17.32
CA GLY A 34 6.81 17.06 -16.46
C GLY A 34 7.04 18.42 -17.10
N SER A 35 6.84 19.46 -16.30
CA SER A 35 6.94 20.86 -16.70
C SER A 35 8.36 21.43 -16.68
N THR A 36 9.35 20.68 -16.21
CA THR A 36 10.74 21.14 -16.09
C THR A 36 11.38 21.29 -17.46
N ALA A 37 12.12 22.37 -17.64
CA ALA A 37 12.89 22.61 -18.85
C ALA A 37 14.23 21.83 -18.83
N GLY A 38 14.17 20.48 -18.91
CA GLY A 38 15.31 19.58 -18.77
C GLY A 38 16.47 19.90 -19.70
N ASP A 39 16.20 20.25 -20.96
CA ASP A 39 17.25 20.65 -21.91
C ASP A 39 17.97 21.94 -21.52
N ILE A 40 17.25 22.87 -20.87
CA ILE A 40 17.86 24.09 -20.37
C ILE A 40 18.73 23.78 -19.15
N LEU A 41 18.24 22.96 -18.24
CA LEU A 41 18.99 22.49 -17.07
C LEU A 41 20.29 21.82 -17.49
N LYS A 42 20.21 20.88 -18.44
CA LYS A 42 21.38 20.14 -18.97
C LYS A 42 22.42 21.08 -19.57
N ARG A 43 21.98 21.99 -20.45
CA ARG A 43 22.89 22.99 -21.06
C ARG A 43 23.54 23.89 -20.00
N HIS A 44 22.79 24.25 -18.96
CA HIS A 44 23.32 25.07 -17.85
C HIS A 44 24.39 24.31 -17.06
N ILE A 45 24.13 23.08 -16.69
CA ILE A 45 25.08 22.20 -16.00
C ILE A 45 26.33 21.99 -16.85
N ASP A 46 26.19 21.66 -18.13
CA ASP A 46 27.32 21.44 -19.04
C ASP A 46 28.20 22.70 -19.15
N LYS A 47 27.58 23.88 -19.21
CA LYS A 47 28.31 25.16 -19.22
C LYS A 47 29.06 25.39 -17.91
N CYS A 48 28.42 25.15 -16.77
CA CYS A 48 29.02 25.30 -15.45
C CYS A 48 30.19 24.30 -15.26
N MET A 49 30.02 23.06 -15.69
CA MET A 49 31.06 22.06 -15.62
C MET A 49 32.29 22.43 -16.47
N LYS A 50 32.09 22.98 -17.69
CA LYS A 50 33.18 23.50 -18.53
C LYS A 50 33.94 24.64 -17.86
N LEU A 51 33.27 25.45 -17.05
CA LEU A 51 33.85 26.54 -16.28
C LEU A 51 34.51 26.09 -14.97
N GLY A 52 34.44 24.77 -14.65
CA GLY A 52 34.98 24.24 -13.38
C GLY A 52 34.19 24.71 -12.15
N ALA A 53 32.91 25.00 -12.30
CA ALA A 53 32.07 25.55 -11.23
C ALA A 53 31.91 24.59 -10.04
N TRP A 54 31.75 25.20 -8.87
CA TRP A 54 31.18 24.61 -7.67
C TRP A 54 29.69 24.93 -7.62
N PHE A 55 28.89 24.01 -7.10
CA PHE A 55 27.45 24.17 -7.04
C PHE A 55 26.96 24.43 -5.62
N VAL A 56 25.88 25.20 -5.50
CA VAL A 56 25.13 25.41 -4.26
C VAL A 56 23.66 25.13 -4.54
N GLY A 57 23.08 24.21 -3.81
CA GLY A 57 21.66 23.87 -3.94
C GLY A 57 20.78 24.81 -3.11
N LEU A 58 19.74 25.36 -3.71
CA LEU A 58 18.80 26.30 -3.09
C LEU A 58 17.41 25.73 -2.86
N GLY A 59 17.22 24.41 -2.98
CA GLY A 59 15.95 23.72 -2.72
C GLY A 59 15.05 23.54 -3.94
N ASP A 60 13.91 22.87 -3.74
CA ASP A 60 12.89 22.52 -4.75
C ASP A 60 13.48 21.77 -5.96
N TYR A 61 14.20 20.68 -5.68
CA TYR A 61 14.85 19.87 -6.73
C TYR A 61 13.83 18.98 -7.44
N THR A 62 12.91 18.36 -6.70
CA THR A 62 11.80 17.57 -7.24
C THR A 62 10.47 18.27 -6.97
N ASP A 63 9.48 18.10 -7.86
CA ASP A 63 8.11 18.60 -7.67
C ASP A 63 7.21 17.43 -7.23
N PHE A 64 7.50 16.87 -6.07
CA PHE A 64 6.71 15.76 -5.57
C PHE A 64 5.48 16.25 -4.80
N MET A 65 5.65 17.20 -3.89
CA MET A 65 4.55 17.72 -3.06
C MET A 65 4.74 19.18 -2.67
N SER A 66 3.90 20.07 -3.17
CA SER A 66 3.79 21.40 -2.60
C SER A 66 3.24 21.37 -1.16
N PRO A 67 3.52 22.38 -0.31
CA PRO A 67 2.96 22.43 1.06
C PRO A 67 1.44 22.33 1.11
N SER A 68 0.73 22.89 0.12
CA SER A 68 -0.72 22.81 0.00
C SER A 68 -1.22 21.42 -0.41
N ASN A 69 -0.45 20.68 -1.20
CA ASN A 69 -0.78 19.32 -1.62
C ASN A 69 -0.34 18.27 -0.60
N ARG A 70 0.69 18.57 0.23
CA ARG A 70 1.24 17.64 1.20
C ARG A 70 0.20 17.17 2.23
N GLN A 71 -0.65 18.05 2.73
CA GLN A 71 -1.75 17.68 3.61
C GLN A 71 -2.82 16.86 2.88
N ARG A 72 -3.13 17.20 1.62
CA ARG A 72 -4.08 16.45 0.79
C ARG A 72 -3.53 15.09 0.41
N PHE A 73 -2.25 14.98 0.07
CA PHE A 73 -1.61 13.71 -0.25
C PHE A 73 -1.39 12.84 0.99
N LYS A 74 -0.99 13.42 2.13
CA LYS A 74 -0.99 12.69 3.40
C LYS A 74 -2.39 12.17 3.72
N ALA A 75 -3.42 12.98 3.60
CA ALA A 75 -4.79 12.54 3.81
C ALA A 75 -5.24 11.51 2.75
N ALA A 76 -4.84 11.64 1.49
CA ALA A 76 -5.22 10.71 0.43
C ALA A 76 -4.41 9.41 0.42
N ALA A 77 -3.11 9.46 0.70
CA ALA A 77 -2.26 8.27 0.82
C ALA A 77 -2.44 7.53 2.15
N LEU A 78 -2.79 8.27 3.22
CA LEU A 78 -2.98 7.74 4.56
C LEU A 78 -4.26 6.92 4.73
N TYR A 79 -5.25 7.07 3.84
CA TYR A 79 -6.57 6.45 3.98
C TYR A 79 -6.87 5.42 2.88
N ASP A 80 -5.87 4.65 2.43
CA ASP A 80 -6.12 3.45 1.61
C ASP A 80 -6.44 2.27 2.53
N CYS A 81 -7.58 2.36 3.24
CA CYS A 81 -7.89 1.48 4.35
C CYS A 81 -9.32 0.93 4.25
N VAL A 82 -9.57 -0.11 5.03
CA VAL A 82 -10.87 -0.75 5.21
C VAL A 82 -11.35 -0.62 6.66
N SER A 83 -12.66 -0.84 6.90
CA SER A 83 -13.23 -0.92 8.25
C SER A 83 -12.56 -1.99 9.09
N VAL A 84 -12.49 -1.77 10.42
CA VAL A 84 -11.97 -2.74 11.41
C VAL A 84 -12.73 -4.07 11.43
N ASP A 85 -13.96 -4.08 10.90
CA ASP A 85 -14.78 -5.29 10.76
C ASP A 85 -14.32 -6.20 9.61
N THR A 86 -13.39 -5.73 8.78
CA THR A 86 -12.80 -6.53 7.70
C THR A 86 -11.74 -7.48 8.24
N ARG A 87 -11.86 -8.75 7.91
CA ARG A 87 -10.86 -9.79 8.24
C ARG A 87 -9.97 -10.08 7.03
N ILE A 88 -8.77 -10.54 7.28
CA ILE A 88 -7.77 -10.95 6.28
C ILE A 88 -7.51 -12.45 6.38
N LEU A 89 -7.27 -13.11 5.24
CA LEU A 89 -6.96 -14.53 5.21
C LEU A 89 -5.47 -14.77 5.37
N THR A 90 -5.11 -15.47 6.46
CA THR A 90 -3.75 -15.93 6.76
C THR A 90 -3.64 -17.44 6.61
N LYS A 91 -2.43 -18.01 6.62
CA LYS A 91 -2.23 -19.48 6.70
C LYS A 91 -2.79 -20.13 7.98
N PHE A 92 -3.25 -19.31 8.94
CA PHE A 92 -3.89 -19.77 10.18
C PHE A 92 -5.41 -19.53 10.20
N GLY A 93 -6.00 -19.09 9.09
CA GLY A 93 -7.43 -18.74 8.97
C GLY A 93 -7.67 -17.24 8.91
N TRP A 94 -8.94 -16.84 9.07
CA TRP A 94 -9.37 -15.45 9.05
C TRP A 94 -9.02 -14.73 10.36
N LYS A 95 -8.33 -13.59 10.27
CA LYS A 95 -7.94 -12.78 11.41
C LYS A 95 -8.42 -11.35 11.27
N PHE A 96 -8.73 -10.70 12.40
CA PHE A 96 -8.83 -9.25 12.48
C PHE A 96 -7.44 -8.63 12.57
N TYR A 97 -7.32 -7.35 12.20
CA TYR A 97 -6.06 -6.62 12.19
C TYR A 97 -5.27 -6.70 13.51
N SER A 98 -5.99 -6.72 14.65
CA SER A 98 -5.39 -6.79 15.99
C SER A 98 -4.78 -8.16 16.34
N GLN A 99 -5.04 -9.18 15.53
CA GLN A 99 -4.56 -10.56 15.71
C GLN A 99 -3.38 -10.88 14.79
N LEU A 100 -3.00 -9.94 13.92
CA LEU A 100 -1.97 -10.15 12.90
C LEU A 100 -0.57 -10.06 13.48
N LEU A 101 0.32 -10.92 12.99
CA LEU A 101 1.74 -10.93 13.32
C LEU A 101 2.56 -10.55 12.08
N ILE A 102 3.50 -9.62 12.25
CA ILE A 102 4.40 -9.23 11.16
C ILE A 102 5.24 -10.44 10.72
N GLY A 103 5.32 -10.66 9.42
CA GLY A 103 6.02 -11.78 8.81
C GLY A 103 5.14 -13.01 8.54
N GLU A 104 3.88 -13.05 9.04
CA GLU A 104 2.97 -14.15 8.67
C GLU A 104 2.49 -14.03 7.22
N ASP A 105 2.25 -15.20 6.60
CA ASP A 105 1.75 -15.28 5.24
C ASP A 105 0.26 -14.97 5.18
N ILE A 106 -0.10 -14.05 4.30
CA ILE A 106 -1.49 -13.68 3.97
C ILE A 106 -1.78 -13.93 2.49
N LEU A 107 -3.03 -14.17 2.15
CA LEU A 107 -3.41 -14.40 0.76
C LEU A 107 -3.48 -13.07 0.00
N GLY A 108 -2.57 -12.87 -0.96
CA GLY A 108 -2.55 -11.76 -1.90
C GLY A 108 -3.01 -12.16 -3.30
N TYR A 109 -2.89 -11.24 -4.25
CA TYR A 109 -3.24 -11.44 -5.66
C TYR A 109 -2.14 -10.90 -6.56
N ASP A 110 -1.60 -11.73 -7.41
CA ASP A 110 -0.65 -11.34 -8.43
C ASP A 110 -1.40 -10.86 -9.69
N LEU A 111 -1.26 -9.57 -10.01
CA LEU A 111 -1.91 -8.94 -11.17
C LEU A 111 -1.39 -9.46 -12.51
N VAL A 112 -0.15 -9.98 -12.55
CA VAL A 112 0.47 -10.50 -13.78
C VAL A 112 -0.04 -11.90 -14.10
N THR A 113 0.03 -12.81 -13.12
CA THR A 113 -0.44 -14.20 -13.29
C THR A 113 -1.95 -14.35 -13.10
N ARG A 114 -2.60 -13.35 -12.50
CA ARG A 114 -4.04 -13.33 -12.15
C ARG A 114 -4.43 -14.46 -11.19
N LYS A 115 -3.52 -14.81 -10.30
CA LYS A 115 -3.71 -15.88 -9.31
C LYS A 115 -3.60 -15.33 -7.89
N ALA A 116 -4.27 -16.02 -6.98
CA ALA A 116 -4.06 -15.82 -5.56
C ALA A 116 -2.72 -16.46 -5.15
N VAL A 117 -1.92 -15.74 -4.38
CA VAL A 117 -0.58 -16.17 -3.93
C VAL A 117 -0.37 -15.79 -2.48
N TRP A 118 0.41 -16.59 -1.75
CA TRP A 118 0.80 -16.25 -0.40
C TRP A 118 1.91 -15.20 -0.41
N THR A 119 1.78 -14.20 0.44
CA THR A 119 2.71 -13.07 0.54
C THR A 119 2.91 -12.69 2.01
N PRO A 120 4.13 -12.34 2.44
CA PRO A 120 4.37 -11.99 3.83
C PRO A 120 3.77 -10.63 4.19
N LEU A 121 3.19 -10.56 5.38
CA LEU A 121 2.74 -9.31 5.99
C LEU A 121 3.94 -8.49 6.48
N ARG A 122 4.14 -7.29 5.95
CA ARG A 122 5.26 -6.41 6.30
C ARG A 122 4.91 -5.42 7.40
N LYS A 123 3.67 -4.91 7.37
CA LYS A 123 3.21 -3.89 8.31
C LYS A 123 1.69 -3.93 8.41
N VAL A 124 1.14 -3.49 9.53
CA VAL A 124 -0.28 -3.14 9.71
C VAL A 124 -0.36 -1.65 10.01
N VAL A 125 -1.16 -0.92 9.26
CA VAL A 125 -1.39 0.51 9.42
C VAL A 125 -2.80 0.71 9.93
N THR A 126 -2.98 1.56 10.96
CA THR A 126 -4.28 1.90 11.53
C THR A 126 -4.44 3.41 11.62
N TRP A 127 -5.66 3.90 11.39
CA TRP A 127 -6.01 5.31 11.50
C TRP A 127 -7.30 5.47 12.27
N GLU A 128 -7.29 6.35 13.24
CA GLU A 128 -8.48 6.75 13.99
C GLU A 128 -9.22 7.87 13.24
N HIS A 129 -10.55 7.89 13.37
CA HIS A 129 -11.43 8.93 12.81
C HIS A 129 -11.28 9.17 11.30
N ALA A 130 -10.98 8.12 10.52
CA ALA A 130 -10.93 8.21 9.08
C ALA A 130 -12.33 8.29 8.46
N PRO A 131 -12.56 9.13 7.45
CA PRO A 131 -13.84 9.17 6.75
C PRO A 131 -14.01 7.92 5.88
N VAL A 132 -15.12 7.22 6.05
CA VAL A 132 -15.44 6.00 5.31
C VAL A 132 -16.65 6.16 4.42
N VAL A 133 -16.66 5.45 3.32
CA VAL A 133 -17.73 5.38 2.33
C VAL A 133 -18.20 3.93 2.15
N ASN A 134 -19.46 3.74 1.74
CA ASN A 134 -19.95 2.43 1.34
C ASN A 134 -19.79 2.25 -0.16
N VAL A 135 -18.99 1.29 -0.57
CA VAL A 135 -18.90 0.85 -1.97
C VAL A 135 -19.90 -0.29 -2.19
N LYS A 136 -20.82 -0.12 -3.13
CA LYS A 136 -21.90 -1.08 -3.36
C LYS A 136 -21.85 -1.64 -4.78
N ALA A 137 -22.12 -2.93 -4.89
CA ALA A 137 -22.42 -3.63 -6.13
C ALA A 137 -23.60 -4.58 -5.89
N ARG A 138 -24.15 -5.22 -6.90
CA ARG A 138 -25.31 -6.12 -6.73
C ARG A 138 -25.01 -7.25 -5.75
N GLY A 139 -25.54 -7.13 -4.51
CA GLY A 139 -25.34 -8.08 -3.41
C GLY A 139 -23.88 -8.19 -2.97
N TRP A 140 -23.16 -7.10 -2.99
CA TRP A 140 -21.82 -6.92 -2.51
C TRP A 140 -21.69 -5.48 -2.01
N SER A 141 -21.15 -5.29 -0.81
CA SER A 141 -20.92 -3.96 -0.24
C SER A 141 -19.76 -4.02 0.73
N TRP A 142 -18.95 -2.98 0.73
CA TRP A 142 -17.80 -2.84 1.61
C TRP A 142 -17.74 -1.43 2.18
N ARG A 143 -17.23 -1.32 3.41
CA ARG A 143 -16.97 -0.06 4.08
C ARG A 143 -15.49 0.23 4.05
N VAL A 144 -15.11 1.29 3.36
CA VAL A 144 -13.71 1.64 3.04
C VAL A 144 -13.52 3.15 3.02
N THR A 145 -12.28 3.60 2.97
CA THR A 145 -11.96 5.00 2.67
C THR A 145 -12.17 5.32 1.19
N ASP A 146 -12.40 6.58 0.84
CA ASP A 146 -12.73 7.00 -0.54
C ASP A 146 -11.62 6.72 -1.56
N ASN A 147 -10.38 6.73 -1.13
CA ASN A 147 -9.21 6.43 -1.95
C ASN A 147 -8.75 4.97 -1.89
N HIS A 148 -9.46 4.11 -1.13
CA HIS A 148 -9.13 2.70 -1.05
C HIS A 148 -9.03 2.04 -2.42
N ARG A 149 -7.96 1.27 -2.66
CA ARG A 149 -7.67 0.68 -3.96
C ARG A 149 -8.18 -0.76 -4.06
N TRP A 150 -8.74 -1.06 -5.21
CA TRP A 150 -9.30 -2.35 -5.57
C TRP A 150 -8.53 -2.99 -6.70
N VAL A 151 -8.41 -4.30 -6.68
CA VAL A 151 -8.03 -5.05 -7.89
C VAL A 151 -9.23 -5.02 -8.83
N VAL A 152 -9.07 -4.40 -9.98
CA VAL A 152 -10.15 -4.27 -10.98
C VAL A 152 -9.76 -4.87 -12.31
N GLN A 153 -10.77 -5.38 -13.03
CA GLN A 153 -10.68 -5.74 -14.44
C GLN A 153 -11.43 -4.71 -15.26
N HIS A 154 -10.76 -4.13 -16.23
CA HIS A 154 -11.31 -3.20 -17.22
C HIS A 154 -12.13 -3.94 -18.28
N ILE A 155 -12.89 -3.21 -19.09
CA ILE A 155 -13.75 -3.79 -20.14
C ILE A 155 -12.94 -4.53 -21.21
N ASP A 156 -11.71 -4.09 -21.48
CA ASP A 156 -10.76 -4.72 -22.40
C ASP A 156 -10.06 -5.97 -21.83
N GLY A 157 -10.36 -6.34 -20.57
CA GLY A 157 -9.80 -7.50 -19.88
C GLY A 157 -8.47 -7.22 -19.15
N HIS A 158 -7.88 -6.04 -19.29
CA HIS A 158 -6.72 -5.63 -18.51
C HIS A 158 -7.08 -5.51 -17.02
N GLN A 159 -6.14 -5.85 -16.12
CA GLN A 159 -6.32 -5.69 -14.67
C GLN A 159 -5.34 -4.66 -14.12
N SER A 160 -5.80 -3.87 -13.18
CA SER A 160 -5.00 -2.84 -12.50
C SER A 160 -5.54 -2.53 -11.10
N MET A 161 -4.77 -1.75 -10.33
CA MET A 161 -5.23 -1.18 -9.07
C MET A 161 -5.94 0.14 -9.33
N MET A 162 -7.16 0.30 -8.79
CA MET A 162 -7.94 1.52 -8.97
C MET A 162 -8.51 2.00 -7.63
N PRO A 163 -8.36 3.30 -7.30
CA PRO A 163 -8.98 3.85 -6.09
C PRO A 163 -10.51 3.95 -6.24
N THR A 164 -11.20 3.88 -5.13
CA THR A 164 -12.67 3.91 -5.05
C THR A 164 -13.26 5.07 -5.85
N TYR A 165 -12.73 6.29 -5.71
CA TYR A 165 -13.22 7.48 -6.41
C TYR A 165 -13.04 7.42 -7.94
N ALA A 166 -12.17 6.58 -8.47
CA ALA A 166 -11.90 6.46 -9.91
C ALA A 166 -12.64 5.30 -10.59
N LEU A 167 -13.28 4.43 -9.80
CA LEU A 167 -14.08 3.34 -10.36
C LEU A 167 -15.25 3.88 -11.22
N ARG A 168 -15.64 3.27 -12.31
CA ARG A 168 -16.74 3.68 -13.20
C ARG A 168 -17.66 2.51 -13.53
N GLN A 169 -18.95 2.75 -13.41
CA GLN A 169 -19.98 1.77 -13.79
C GLN A 169 -19.88 1.39 -15.28
N GLY A 170 -20.05 0.11 -15.57
CA GLY A 170 -20.00 -0.39 -16.95
C GLY A 170 -18.61 -0.49 -17.55
N ILE A 171 -17.57 0.02 -16.88
CA ILE A 171 -16.16 -0.01 -17.31
C ILE A 171 -15.33 -0.92 -16.41
N HIS A 172 -15.50 -0.80 -15.09
CA HIS A 172 -14.67 -1.49 -14.11
C HIS A 172 -15.44 -2.60 -13.40
N ARG A 173 -14.78 -3.73 -13.20
CA ARG A 173 -15.28 -4.88 -12.42
C ARG A 173 -14.27 -5.20 -11.32
N ILE A 174 -14.71 -5.23 -10.07
CA ILE A 174 -13.87 -5.60 -8.93
C ILE A 174 -13.63 -7.12 -8.96
N VAL A 175 -12.38 -7.53 -8.72
CA VAL A 175 -11.97 -8.93 -8.61
C VAL A 175 -12.22 -9.40 -7.19
N THR A 176 -13.19 -10.31 -7.02
CA THR A 176 -13.64 -10.78 -5.70
C THR A 176 -13.14 -12.18 -5.35
N ALA A 177 -12.50 -12.88 -6.29
CA ALA A 177 -11.91 -14.19 -6.07
C ALA A 177 -10.83 -14.49 -7.11
N GLY A 178 -9.88 -15.36 -6.76
CA GLY A 178 -8.79 -15.83 -7.61
C GLY A 178 -8.31 -17.19 -7.12
N VAL A 179 -7.91 -18.07 -8.01
CA VAL A 179 -7.45 -19.44 -7.66
C VAL A 179 -6.05 -19.37 -7.06
N CYS A 180 -5.87 -20.07 -5.93
CA CYS A 180 -4.56 -20.34 -5.34
C CYS A 180 -4.14 -21.77 -5.68
N ASP A 181 -3.15 -21.92 -6.56
CA ASP A 181 -2.66 -23.23 -7.01
C ASP A 181 -1.71 -23.89 -5.98
N GLU A 182 -1.32 -23.18 -4.94
CA GLU A 182 -0.46 -23.72 -3.89
C GLU A 182 -1.24 -24.72 -3.04
N SER A 183 -0.79 -25.98 -3.06
CA SER A 183 -1.30 -27.05 -2.23
C SER A 183 -0.72 -26.98 -0.83
N GLY A 184 -1.52 -27.36 0.16
CA GLY A 184 -1.01 -27.64 1.50
C GLY A 184 -0.28 -28.99 1.55
N ASP A 185 0.29 -29.29 2.69
CA ASP A 185 1.17 -30.43 2.96
C ASP A 185 0.48 -31.62 3.64
N ALA A 186 -0.84 -31.53 3.89
CA ALA A 186 -1.57 -32.64 4.49
C ALA A 186 -1.69 -33.83 3.52
N ASP A 187 -1.29 -35.00 3.98
CA ASP A 187 -1.48 -36.27 3.27
C ASP A 187 -2.92 -36.76 3.43
N LEU A 188 -3.80 -36.15 2.63
CA LEU A 188 -5.23 -36.47 2.58
C LEU A 188 -5.71 -36.60 1.13
N SER A 189 -6.38 -37.72 0.86
CA SER A 189 -7.05 -37.91 -0.43
C SER A 189 -8.27 -36.95 -0.57
N PRO A 190 -8.72 -36.67 -1.80
CA PRO A 190 -9.96 -35.92 -2.02
C PRO A 190 -11.19 -36.58 -1.35
N ASP A 191 -11.24 -37.90 -1.28
CA ASP A 191 -12.32 -38.65 -0.62
C ASP A 191 -12.32 -38.45 0.91
N GLU A 192 -11.15 -38.44 1.53
CA GLU A 192 -11.00 -38.12 2.96
C GLU A 192 -11.40 -36.70 3.27
N ALA A 193 -11.02 -35.76 2.42
CA ALA A 193 -11.42 -34.36 2.54
C ALA A 193 -12.94 -34.18 2.34
N ALA A 194 -13.55 -34.90 1.41
CA ALA A 194 -15.00 -34.91 1.23
C ALA A 194 -15.71 -35.44 2.48
N LEU A 195 -15.19 -36.53 3.08
CA LEU A 195 -15.73 -37.05 4.33
C LEU A 195 -15.68 -36.01 5.46
N LEU A 196 -14.55 -35.30 5.62
CA LEU A 196 -14.46 -34.21 6.59
C LEU A 196 -15.51 -33.13 6.32
N GLY A 197 -15.72 -32.75 5.05
CA GLY A 197 -16.75 -31.82 4.64
C GLY A 197 -18.16 -32.25 5.10
N TRP A 198 -18.52 -33.49 4.85
CA TRP A 198 -19.79 -34.08 5.31
C TRP A 198 -19.92 -34.10 6.84
N ILE A 199 -18.87 -34.51 7.57
CA ILE A 199 -18.90 -34.59 9.04
C ILE A 199 -19.02 -33.21 9.66
N LEU A 200 -18.33 -32.19 9.11
CA LEU A 200 -18.37 -30.81 9.63
C LEU A 200 -19.70 -30.11 9.35
N THR A 201 -20.53 -30.60 8.44
CA THR A 201 -21.84 -30.01 8.09
C THR A 201 -23.01 -30.86 8.63
N ASP A 202 -23.32 -31.98 8.02
CA ASP A 202 -24.43 -32.87 8.39
C ASP A 202 -24.07 -33.86 9.50
N GLY A 203 -22.84 -33.82 9.99
CA GLY A 203 -22.35 -34.72 11.04
C GLY A 203 -22.35 -34.06 12.42
N HIS A 204 -22.00 -34.90 13.40
CA HIS A 204 -21.71 -34.46 14.76
C HIS A 204 -20.34 -34.97 15.17
N VAL A 205 -19.46 -34.03 15.55
CA VAL A 205 -18.14 -34.31 16.09
C VAL A 205 -17.90 -33.42 17.31
N LYS A 206 -17.36 -33.97 18.38
CA LYS A 206 -17.05 -33.26 19.63
C LYS A 206 -15.53 -33.30 19.85
N PHE A 207 -14.88 -32.16 19.76
CA PHE A 207 -13.45 -32.01 20.03
C PHE A 207 -13.15 -31.92 21.54
N PRO A 208 -11.93 -32.35 21.96
CA PRO A 208 -10.89 -33.00 21.14
C PRO A 208 -11.07 -34.53 21.03
N GLU A 209 -11.97 -35.12 21.81
CA GLU A 209 -12.06 -36.58 22.01
C GLU A 209 -12.72 -37.32 20.84
N CYS A 210 -13.54 -36.62 20.05
CA CYS A 210 -14.36 -37.20 18.98
C CYS A 210 -15.23 -38.40 19.45
N TRP A 211 -15.72 -38.38 20.69
CA TRP A 211 -16.44 -39.48 21.32
C TRP A 211 -17.70 -39.92 20.59
N THR A 212 -18.41 -38.97 19.99
CA THR A 212 -19.66 -39.23 19.27
C THR A 212 -19.54 -38.64 17.88
N THR A 213 -18.96 -39.43 16.98
CA THR A 213 -18.84 -39.01 15.58
C THR A 213 -19.82 -39.77 14.74
N TYR A 214 -20.75 -39.10 14.14
CA TYR A 214 -21.68 -39.66 13.18
C TYR A 214 -22.04 -38.64 12.09
N LEU A 215 -22.51 -39.16 10.97
CA LEU A 215 -23.09 -38.44 9.86
C LEU A 215 -24.52 -38.88 9.66
N SER A 216 -25.45 -37.95 9.39
CA SER A 216 -26.86 -38.30 9.16
C SER A 216 -27.34 -37.63 7.87
N GLN A 217 -28.09 -38.37 7.05
CA GLN A 217 -28.63 -37.84 5.78
C GLN A 217 -30.04 -38.35 5.48
N THR A 218 -30.92 -37.43 5.05
CA THR A 218 -32.32 -37.74 4.67
C THR A 218 -32.54 -37.75 3.15
N LYS A 219 -31.73 -37.02 2.39
CA LYS A 219 -31.88 -36.89 0.95
C LYS A 219 -31.31 -38.11 0.24
N ARG A 220 -32.18 -38.98 -0.34
CA ARG A 220 -31.79 -40.24 -0.98
C ARG A 220 -30.61 -40.14 -1.95
N LYS A 221 -30.57 -39.06 -2.78
CA LYS A 221 -29.47 -38.83 -3.70
C LYS A 221 -28.12 -38.81 -2.98
N TYR A 222 -28.03 -38.05 -1.90
CA TYR A 222 -26.77 -37.93 -1.14
C TYR A 222 -26.46 -39.12 -0.27
N VAL A 223 -27.46 -39.91 0.14
CA VAL A 223 -27.24 -41.20 0.80
C VAL A 223 -26.39 -42.13 -0.09
N GLU A 224 -26.74 -42.24 -1.36
CA GLU A 224 -25.98 -43.09 -2.30
C GLU A 224 -24.58 -42.50 -2.61
N ASP A 225 -24.46 -41.18 -2.68
CA ASP A 225 -23.17 -40.52 -2.87
C ASP A 225 -22.24 -40.77 -1.67
N ILE A 226 -22.77 -40.68 -0.45
CA ILE A 226 -22.02 -40.97 0.80
C ILE A 226 -21.63 -42.44 0.88
N ARG A 227 -22.53 -43.38 0.55
CA ARG A 227 -22.21 -44.81 0.51
C ARG A 227 -21.05 -45.11 -0.44
N ARG A 228 -21.08 -44.54 -1.64
CA ARG A 228 -19.99 -44.65 -2.62
C ARG A 228 -18.69 -44.05 -2.11
N LEU A 229 -18.74 -42.91 -1.40
CA LEU A 229 -17.58 -42.29 -0.77
C LEU A 229 -16.99 -43.21 0.29
N LEU A 230 -17.80 -43.72 1.22
CA LEU A 230 -17.36 -44.60 2.31
C LEU A 230 -16.77 -45.91 1.79
N ALA A 231 -17.30 -46.47 0.70
CA ALA A 231 -16.77 -47.68 0.06
C ALA A 231 -15.33 -47.49 -0.49
N ARG A 232 -14.91 -46.24 -0.79
CA ARG A 232 -13.54 -45.93 -1.20
C ARG A 232 -12.58 -45.63 -0.03
N LEU A 233 -13.07 -45.72 1.22
CA LEU A 233 -12.31 -45.53 2.45
C LEU A 233 -12.26 -46.78 3.30
N PRO A 234 -11.59 -47.87 2.82
CA PRO A 234 -11.65 -49.22 3.47
C PRO A 234 -11.00 -49.25 4.86
N TRP A 235 -10.18 -48.26 5.20
CA TRP A 235 -9.56 -48.11 6.51
C TRP A 235 -10.56 -47.64 7.60
N LEU A 236 -11.70 -47.04 7.20
CA LEU A 236 -12.68 -46.46 8.10
C LEU A 236 -13.73 -47.50 8.49
N LYS A 237 -13.86 -47.76 9.78
CA LYS A 237 -14.93 -48.61 10.32
C LYS A 237 -16.23 -47.83 10.41
N VAL A 238 -17.25 -48.28 9.71
CA VAL A 238 -18.54 -47.61 9.58
C VAL A 238 -19.66 -48.54 10.03
N ALA A 239 -20.53 -48.03 10.91
CA ALA A 239 -21.78 -48.68 11.26
C ALA A 239 -22.94 -47.90 10.65
N GLU A 240 -23.65 -48.46 9.68
CA GLU A 240 -24.81 -47.85 9.06
C GLU A 240 -26.10 -48.32 9.76
N THR A 241 -26.97 -47.35 10.09
CA THR A 241 -28.31 -47.62 10.67
C THR A 241 -29.35 -46.78 9.94
N GLU A 242 -30.47 -47.43 9.61
CA GLU A 242 -31.65 -46.79 9.05
C GLU A 242 -32.64 -46.48 10.16
N ASN A 243 -33.18 -45.28 10.20
CA ASN A 243 -34.11 -44.84 11.22
C ASN A 243 -35.33 -44.17 10.57
N GLU A 244 -36.50 -44.36 11.15
CA GLU A 244 -37.71 -43.64 10.74
C GLU A 244 -37.73 -42.23 11.32
N GLN A 245 -38.25 -41.29 10.54
CA GLN A 245 -38.46 -39.92 11.04
C GLN A 245 -39.59 -39.88 12.04
N THR A 246 -39.29 -39.47 13.28
CA THR A 246 -40.25 -39.26 14.36
C THR A 246 -40.49 -37.79 14.65
N GLY A 247 -41.55 -37.47 15.39
CA GLY A 247 -41.85 -36.10 15.76
C GLY A 247 -42.34 -35.25 14.57
N TYR A 248 -41.83 -34.04 14.40
CA TYR A 248 -42.26 -33.06 13.36
C TYR A 248 -42.05 -33.57 11.92
N GLY A 249 -41.20 -34.56 11.73
CA GLY A 249 -40.93 -35.24 10.47
C GLY A 249 -41.62 -36.60 10.33
N ALA A 250 -42.46 -37.03 11.30
CA ALA A 250 -43.08 -38.37 11.29
C ALA A 250 -43.86 -38.65 9.98
N GLY A 251 -43.63 -39.83 9.41
CA GLY A 251 -44.25 -40.23 8.15
C GLY A 251 -43.64 -39.63 6.87
N LYS A 252 -42.58 -38.85 6.96
CA LYS A 252 -41.89 -38.23 5.78
C LYS A 252 -40.74 -39.08 5.22
N GLY A 253 -40.50 -40.27 5.73
CA GLY A 253 -39.50 -41.19 5.24
C GLY A 253 -38.46 -41.60 6.27
N THR A 254 -37.41 -42.24 5.82
CA THR A 254 -36.29 -42.72 6.64
C THR A 254 -35.07 -41.81 6.47
N TRP A 255 -34.22 -41.81 7.49
CA TRP A 255 -32.90 -41.17 7.44
C TRP A 255 -31.83 -42.22 7.80
N ILE A 256 -30.67 -42.06 7.17
CA ILE A 256 -29.54 -42.95 7.38
C ILE A 256 -28.54 -42.24 8.30
N ARG A 257 -28.01 -43.02 9.27
CA ARG A 257 -26.91 -42.59 10.13
C ARG A 257 -25.72 -43.53 9.95
N TRP A 258 -24.57 -42.93 9.74
CA TRP A 258 -23.28 -43.63 9.76
C TRP A 258 -22.54 -43.23 11.03
N GLY A 259 -22.25 -44.23 11.89
CA GLY A 259 -21.40 -44.07 13.08
C GLY A 259 -19.96 -44.41 12.73
N PHE A 260 -19.01 -43.61 13.21
CA PHE A 260 -17.60 -43.79 12.93
C PHE A 260 -16.79 -44.09 14.19
N SER A 261 -15.66 -44.80 14.02
CA SER A 261 -14.68 -45.02 15.06
C SER A 261 -14.01 -43.68 15.47
N ALA A 262 -14.12 -43.35 16.75
CA ALA A 262 -13.57 -42.06 17.27
C ALA A 262 -12.05 -41.93 17.06
N PRO A 263 -11.19 -42.97 17.27
CA PRO A 263 -9.76 -42.85 16.97
C PRO A 263 -9.45 -42.59 15.51
N GLU A 264 -10.19 -43.21 14.57
CA GLU A 264 -9.98 -43.04 13.14
C GLU A 264 -10.34 -41.62 12.69
N ILE A 265 -11.47 -41.09 13.15
CA ILE A 265 -11.89 -39.73 12.85
C ILE A 265 -10.95 -38.71 13.49
N ARG A 266 -10.49 -38.95 14.73
CA ARG A 266 -9.48 -38.09 15.38
C ARG A 266 -8.18 -38.06 14.57
N GLY A 267 -7.73 -39.22 14.11
CA GLY A 267 -6.56 -39.33 13.24
C GLY A 267 -6.74 -38.58 11.91
N LEU A 268 -7.94 -38.64 11.32
CA LEU A 268 -8.28 -37.93 10.10
C LEU A 268 -8.22 -36.39 10.29
N PHE A 269 -8.82 -35.87 11.36
CA PHE A 269 -8.74 -34.45 11.68
C PHE A 269 -7.30 -33.99 11.99
N ALA A 270 -6.53 -34.79 12.73
CA ALA A 270 -5.13 -34.49 13.04
C ALA A 270 -4.27 -34.40 11.77
N ARG A 271 -4.45 -35.34 10.81
CA ARG A 271 -3.78 -35.25 9.49
C ARG A 271 -4.23 -34.05 8.69
N ALA A 272 -5.46 -33.59 8.86
CA ALA A 272 -5.96 -32.33 8.26
C ALA A 272 -5.47 -31.05 8.97
N GLY A 273 -4.64 -31.16 10.00
CA GLY A 273 -4.11 -30.03 10.76
C GLY A 273 -5.04 -29.48 11.83
N ALA A 274 -6.08 -30.23 12.25
CA ALA A 274 -7.06 -29.84 13.27
C ALA A 274 -7.03 -30.78 14.45
N SER A 275 -6.47 -30.35 15.57
CA SER A 275 -6.42 -31.11 16.83
C SER A 275 -7.44 -30.59 17.86
N VAL A 276 -7.86 -29.35 17.74
CA VAL A 276 -8.91 -28.73 18.55
C VAL A 276 -9.92 -28.02 17.65
N GLU A 277 -11.08 -27.69 18.20
CA GLU A 277 -12.17 -27.10 17.42
C GLU A 277 -11.77 -25.78 16.74
N GLY A 278 -10.94 -24.97 17.41
CA GLY A 278 -10.42 -23.71 16.87
C GLY A 278 -9.55 -23.86 15.61
N ASP A 279 -9.02 -25.06 15.33
CA ASP A 279 -8.19 -25.32 14.15
C ASP A 279 -9.04 -25.60 12.88
N ILE A 280 -10.36 -25.73 12.97
CA ILE A 280 -11.24 -26.09 11.84
C ILE A 280 -11.00 -25.20 10.61
N PRO A 281 -10.91 -23.88 10.69
CA PRO A 281 -10.66 -23.04 9.52
C PRO A 281 -9.30 -23.32 8.85
N ARG A 282 -8.29 -23.76 9.61
CA ARG A 282 -6.95 -24.07 9.13
C ARG A 282 -6.92 -25.30 8.20
N ILE A 283 -7.86 -26.21 8.32
CA ILE A 283 -7.96 -27.39 7.45
C ILE A 283 -7.81 -27.01 5.97
N SER A 284 -8.49 -25.94 5.54
CA SER A 284 -8.43 -25.48 4.15
C SER A 284 -7.02 -25.13 3.67
N MET A 285 -6.11 -24.71 4.56
CA MET A 285 -4.73 -24.35 4.23
C MET A 285 -3.85 -25.60 4.04
N CYS A 286 -4.16 -26.66 4.79
CA CYS A 286 -3.38 -27.89 4.77
C CYS A 286 -3.69 -28.79 3.58
N LEU A 287 -4.87 -28.67 2.95
CA LEU A 287 -5.33 -29.53 1.87
C LEU A 287 -4.70 -29.21 0.50
N SER A 288 -4.58 -30.23 -0.36
CA SER A 288 -4.34 -30.04 -1.79
C SER A 288 -5.50 -29.32 -2.48
N VAL A 289 -5.27 -28.78 -3.69
CA VAL A 289 -6.33 -28.09 -4.45
C VAL A 289 -7.52 -28.99 -4.74
N GLU A 290 -7.26 -30.26 -5.08
CA GLU A 290 -8.30 -31.26 -5.35
C GLU A 290 -9.07 -31.61 -4.09
N ALA A 291 -8.38 -31.77 -2.95
CA ALA A 291 -8.98 -32.05 -1.66
C ALA A 291 -9.84 -30.86 -1.16
N ARG A 292 -9.38 -29.63 -1.34
CA ARG A 292 -10.19 -28.41 -1.06
C ARG A 292 -11.50 -28.43 -1.84
N ARG A 293 -11.43 -28.77 -3.14
CA ARG A 293 -12.63 -28.82 -4.00
C ARG A 293 -13.60 -29.88 -3.54
N ALA A 294 -13.10 -31.10 -3.29
CA ALA A 294 -13.93 -32.21 -2.81
C ALA A 294 -14.60 -31.86 -1.47
N MET A 295 -13.88 -31.21 -0.57
CA MET A 295 -14.43 -30.78 0.70
C MET A 295 -15.51 -29.71 0.53
N LEU A 296 -15.28 -28.66 -0.30
CA LEU A 296 -16.27 -27.63 -0.57
C LEU A 296 -17.54 -28.20 -1.20
N ASP A 297 -17.40 -29.12 -2.16
CA ASP A 297 -18.54 -29.77 -2.82
C ASP A 297 -19.38 -30.58 -1.80
N ALA A 298 -18.73 -31.32 -0.90
CA ALA A 298 -19.40 -32.05 0.18
C ALA A 298 -20.17 -31.10 1.11
N MET A 299 -19.55 -29.99 1.55
CA MET A 299 -20.21 -28.98 2.39
C MET A 299 -21.43 -28.36 1.69
N LEU A 300 -21.31 -28.05 0.40
CA LEU A 300 -22.42 -27.50 -0.40
C LEU A 300 -23.54 -28.48 -0.62
N HIS A 301 -23.25 -29.79 -0.74
CA HIS A 301 -24.29 -30.85 -0.83
C HIS A 301 -25.03 -31.04 0.47
N ALA A 302 -24.34 -30.94 1.60
CA ALA A 302 -24.92 -31.08 2.93
C ALA A 302 -25.85 -29.89 3.28
N GLU A 303 -25.29 -28.75 3.52
CA GLU A 303 -25.96 -27.55 4.04
C GLU A 303 -26.32 -26.53 2.95
N GLY A 304 -26.04 -26.86 1.68
CA GLY A 304 -26.28 -25.97 0.55
C GLY A 304 -27.63 -26.19 -0.13
N HIS A 305 -28.16 -25.08 -0.65
CA HIS A 305 -29.31 -25.09 -1.56
C HIS A 305 -28.93 -24.45 -2.89
N ARG A 306 -29.19 -25.12 -4.01
CA ARG A 306 -28.87 -24.60 -5.34
C ARG A 306 -29.95 -23.60 -5.76
N GLU A 307 -29.55 -22.36 -6.00
CA GLU A 307 -30.46 -21.33 -6.53
C GLU A 307 -30.59 -21.47 -8.05
N PHE A 308 -31.78 -21.86 -8.49
CA PHE A 308 -32.12 -21.83 -9.91
C PHE A 308 -32.53 -20.41 -10.32
N SER A 309 -31.70 -19.71 -11.09
CA SER A 309 -32.16 -18.50 -11.79
C SER A 309 -33.04 -18.94 -12.97
N LYS A 310 -34.36 -18.68 -12.90
CA LYS A 310 -35.26 -18.82 -14.05
C LYS A 310 -34.72 -17.95 -15.19
N GLY A 311 -34.25 -18.55 -16.27
CA GLY A 311 -34.05 -17.88 -17.55
C GLY A 311 -32.65 -17.73 -18.10
N ARG A 312 -31.59 -18.28 -17.47
CA ARG A 312 -30.25 -18.41 -18.09
C ARG A 312 -29.68 -19.79 -17.80
N GLY A 313 -29.63 -20.62 -18.84
CA GLY A 313 -29.03 -21.95 -18.80
C GLY A 313 -27.50 -21.84 -18.62
N SER A 314 -27.07 -21.63 -17.40
CA SER A 314 -25.68 -21.80 -17.01
C SER A 314 -25.63 -22.83 -15.88
N ASP A 315 -24.83 -23.87 -16.06
CA ASP A 315 -24.52 -24.91 -15.07
C ASP A 315 -23.87 -24.37 -13.78
N HIS A 316 -23.71 -23.06 -13.68
CA HIS A 316 -23.04 -22.36 -12.59
C HIS A 316 -23.99 -21.54 -11.73
N GLY A 317 -25.21 -22.04 -11.49
CA GLY A 317 -26.11 -21.46 -10.49
C GLY A 317 -25.40 -21.37 -9.13
N GLY A 318 -25.44 -20.17 -8.49
CA GLY A 318 -24.85 -20.00 -7.16
C GLY A 318 -25.55 -20.90 -6.13
N TRP A 319 -24.81 -21.28 -5.11
CA TRP A 319 -25.32 -22.00 -3.96
C TRP A 319 -25.65 -21.02 -2.84
N GLN A 320 -26.72 -21.29 -2.11
CA GLN A 320 -26.96 -20.72 -0.79
C GLN A 320 -26.42 -21.74 0.23
N PHE A 321 -25.63 -21.28 1.17
CA PHE A 321 -25.07 -22.08 2.27
C PHE A 321 -25.60 -21.53 3.59
N THR A 322 -26.03 -22.41 4.48
CA THR A 322 -26.66 -22.05 5.76
C THR A 322 -25.89 -22.72 6.88
N GLN A 323 -25.38 -21.95 7.82
CA GLN A 323 -24.60 -22.46 8.94
C GLN A 323 -24.73 -21.54 10.17
N LYS A 324 -24.73 -22.15 11.37
CA LYS A 324 -24.75 -21.43 12.65
C LYS A 324 -23.36 -21.28 13.26
N ASP A 325 -22.51 -22.29 13.09
CA ASP A 325 -21.18 -22.36 13.67
C ASP A 325 -20.21 -21.41 12.94
N PRO A 326 -19.59 -20.44 13.62
CA PRO A 326 -18.69 -19.48 13.00
C PRO A 326 -17.40 -20.10 12.46
N LEU A 327 -16.86 -21.16 13.09
CA LEU A 327 -15.64 -21.82 12.62
C LEU A 327 -15.86 -22.57 11.30
N ARG A 328 -17.03 -23.19 11.15
CA ARG A 328 -17.44 -23.86 9.90
C ARG A 328 -17.72 -22.86 8.78
N LEU A 329 -18.27 -21.68 9.14
CA LEU A 329 -18.40 -20.56 8.20
C LEU A 329 -17.04 -20.04 7.75
N ASP A 330 -16.09 -19.91 8.66
CA ASP A 330 -14.74 -19.46 8.35
C ASP A 330 -13.99 -20.46 7.46
N LEU A 331 -14.16 -21.76 7.69
CA LEU A 331 -13.68 -22.81 6.80
C LEU A 331 -14.30 -22.67 5.39
N PHE A 332 -15.60 -22.48 5.31
CA PHE A 332 -16.31 -22.28 4.04
C PHE A 332 -15.77 -21.07 3.27
N TYR A 333 -15.61 -19.93 3.94
CA TYR A 333 -15.04 -18.72 3.31
C TYR A 333 -13.59 -18.91 2.88
N ALA A 334 -12.79 -19.63 3.65
CA ALA A 334 -11.39 -19.90 3.32
C ALA A 334 -11.27 -20.84 2.11
N LEU A 335 -12.07 -21.93 2.06
CA LEU A 335 -12.14 -22.81 0.89
C LEU A 335 -12.56 -22.04 -0.37
N CYS A 336 -13.60 -21.19 -0.26
CA CYS A 336 -14.04 -20.36 -1.37
C CYS A 336 -12.94 -19.41 -1.85
N ALA A 337 -12.23 -18.73 -0.94
CA ALA A 337 -11.14 -17.82 -1.27
C ALA A 337 -10.00 -18.52 -2.00
N LEU A 338 -9.56 -19.69 -1.50
CA LEU A 338 -8.46 -20.48 -2.08
C LEU A 338 -8.81 -21.10 -3.44
N LEU A 339 -10.07 -21.46 -3.64
CA LEU A 339 -10.56 -22.07 -4.88
C LEU A 339 -11.04 -21.06 -5.93
N GLY A 340 -10.92 -19.77 -5.65
CA GLY A 340 -11.39 -18.72 -6.56
C GLY A 340 -12.92 -18.67 -6.69
N VAL A 341 -13.66 -19.11 -5.68
CA VAL A 341 -15.12 -19.10 -5.63
C VAL A 341 -15.61 -17.85 -4.89
N PRO A 342 -16.27 -16.90 -5.57
CA PRO A 342 -16.72 -15.68 -4.93
C PRO A 342 -17.91 -15.93 -4.00
N THR A 343 -17.90 -15.25 -2.85
CA THR A 343 -18.96 -15.36 -1.85
C THR A 343 -20.01 -14.26 -1.95
N ARG A 344 -21.14 -14.45 -1.26
CA ARG A 344 -22.24 -13.49 -1.18
C ARG A 344 -22.23 -12.78 0.17
N HIS A 345 -22.94 -11.66 0.21
CA HIS A 345 -23.30 -11.02 1.47
C HIS A 345 -24.05 -12.01 2.40
N ARG A 346 -23.63 -12.06 3.66
CA ARG A 346 -24.28 -12.86 4.70
C ARG A 346 -25.48 -12.12 5.29
N SER A 347 -26.50 -12.85 5.63
CA SER A 347 -27.56 -12.39 6.52
C SER A 347 -27.61 -13.32 7.75
N ILE A 348 -27.89 -12.76 8.89
CA ILE A 348 -28.02 -13.52 10.15
C ILE A 348 -29.47 -13.35 10.57
N ASP A 349 -30.17 -14.49 10.85
CA ASP A 349 -31.54 -14.45 11.35
C ASP A 349 -31.58 -14.32 12.88
N VAL A 350 -32.79 -14.29 13.44
CA VAL A 350 -33.03 -14.13 14.89
C VAL A 350 -32.48 -15.29 15.72
N ASP A 351 -32.30 -16.47 15.11
CA ASP A 351 -31.75 -17.67 15.74
C ASP A 351 -30.22 -17.75 15.63
N GLY A 352 -29.58 -16.75 15.05
CA GLY A 352 -28.13 -16.69 14.81
C GLY A 352 -27.67 -17.55 13.63
N ILE A 353 -28.59 -18.01 12.78
CA ILE A 353 -28.26 -18.80 11.59
C ILE A 353 -27.79 -17.87 10.49
N THR A 354 -26.58 -18.09 10.02
CA THR A 354 -25.98 -17.32 8.92
C THR A 354 -26.35 -17.94 7.58
N ARG A 355 -26.90 -17.12 6.68
CA ARG A 355 -27.13 -17.47 5.28
C ARG A 355 -26.16 -16.69 4.41
N THR A 356 -25.32 -17.42 3.71
CA THR A 356 -24.33 -16.93 2.74
C THR A 356 -24.40 -17.76 1.48
N GLY A 357 -23.42 -17.75 0.64
CA GLY A 357 -23.37 -18.64 -0.53
C GLY A 357 -22.28 -18.30 -1.52
N THR A 358 -22.28 -19.02 -2.62
CA THR A 358 -21.36 -18.83 -3.73
C THR A 358 -22.02 -18.11 -4.90
N ARG A 359 -21.19 -17.60 -5.81
CA ARG A 359 -21.61 -16.96 -7.06
C ARG A 359 -20.88 -17.54 -8.26
N SER A 360 -21.45 -17.37 -9.42
CA SER A 360 -20.91 -17.89 -10.68
C SER A 360 -19.79 -17.03 -11.28
N SER A 361 -19.60 -15.79 -10.83
CA SER A 361 -18.61 -14.89 -11.41
C SER A 361 -17.78 -14.21 -10.32
N ALA A 362 -16.47 -14.31 -10.43
CA ALA A 362 -15.51 -13.61 -9.58
C ALA A 362 -15.42 -12.10 -9.82
N LEU A 363 -16.07 -11.61 -10.87
CA LEU A 363 -16.05 -10.19 -11.24
C LEU A 363 -17.35 -9.51 -10.86
N ARG A 364 -17.28 -8.32 -10.26
CA ARG A 364 -18.42 -7.52 -9.83
C ARG A 364 -18.44 -6.17 -10.53
N TRP A 365 -19.52 -5.91 -11.28
CA TRP A 365 -19.80 -4.58 -11.79
C TRP A 365 -20.13 -3.65 -10.64
N VAL A 366 -19.46 -2.53 -10.59
CA VAL A 366 -19.79 -1.46 -9.64
C VAL A 366 -21.09 -0.79 -10.10
N HIS A 367 -22.06 -0.60 -9.20
CA HIS A 367 -23.33 0.04 -9.53
C HIS A 367 -23.30 1.56 -9.33
N GLY A 368 -23.96 2.27 -10.22
CA GLY A 368 -23.82 3.66 -10.56
C GLY A 368 -24.10 4.74 -9.53
N GLN A 369 -24.50 4.42 -8.32
CA GLN A 369 -24.69 5.48 -7.33
C GLN A 369 -23.42 5.87 -6.58
N ALA A 370 -22.37 5.06 -6.62
CA ALA A 370 -21.05 5.51 -6.16
C ALA A 370 -20.52 6.70 -6.98
N TRP A 371 -21.12 6.97 -8.17
CA TRP A 371 -20.66 7.95 -9.17
C TRP A 371 -21.58 9.14 -9.35
N ALA A 372 -22.80 9.09 -8.86
CA ALA A 372 -23.59 10.29 -8.78
C ALA A 372 -22.88 11.25 -7.84
N ARG A 373 -22.60 12.43 -8.30
CA ARG A 373 -21.99 13.55 -7.55
C ARG A 373 -22.74 13.93 -6.27
N SER A 374 -23.86 13.34 -5.99
CA SER A 374 -24.55 13.39 -4.72
C SER A 374 -24.07 12.23 -3.86
N VAL A 375 -22.93 12.32 -3.52
CA VAL A 375 -22.17 11.68 -2.53
C VAL A 375 -22.83 11.79 -1.18
N GLU A 376 -23.48 10.77 -0.78
CA GLU A 376 -23.38 10.33 0.61
C GLU A 376 -21.96 9.84 0.85
N ARG A 377 -21.02 10.77 0.85
CA ARG A 377 -19.58 10.51 0.70
C ARG A 377 -18.94 10.05 1.95
N ILE A 378 -19.46 10.43 3.10
CA ILE A 378 -18.93 10.07 4.40
C ILE A 378 -20.11 9.48 5.16
N VAL A 379 -20.11 8.15 5.27
CA VAL A 379 -21.14 7.43 6.04
C VAL A 379 -20.85 7.54 7.53
N ALA A 380 -19.57 7.57 7.89
CA ALA A 380 -19.08 7.66 9.26
C ALA A 380 -17.61 8.09 9.31
N HIS A 381 -17.13 8.40 10.52
CA HIS A 381 -15.71 8.48 10.85
C HIS A 381 -15.41 7.35 11.81
N GLU A 382 -14.52 6.45 11.44
CA GLU A 382 -14.22 5.28 12.25
C GLU A 382 -12.72 4.92 12.19
N THR A 383 -12.30 4.04 13.07
CA THR A 383 -10.97 3.44 12.97
C THR A 383 -10.94 2.53 11.75
N VAL A 384 -9.93 2.70 10.93
CA VAL A 384 -9.69 1.90 9.71
C VAL A 384 -8.29 1.32 9.74
N TRP A 385 -8.06 0.29 8.93
CA TRP A 385 -6.76 -0.36 8.85
C TRP A 385 -6.45 -0.86 7.45
N CYS A 386 -5.18 -1.10 7.17
CA CYS A 386 -4.75 -1.87 6.01
C CYS A 386 -3.40 -2.56 6.25
N PRO A 387 -3.16 -3.72 5.61
CA PRO A 387 -1.87 -4.38 5.61
C PRO A 387 -0.94 -3.76 4.56
N VAL A 388 0.35 -4.01 4.71
CA VAL A 388 1.38 -3.83 3.68
C VAL A 388 1.95 -5.20 3.35
N THR A 389 1.94 -5.58 2.07
CA THR A 389 2.39 -6.87 1.55
C THR A 389 3.30 -6.69 0.35
N ASP A 390 4.13 -7.68 0.02
CA ASP A 390 5.03 -7.61 -1.13
C ASP A 390 4.30 -7.59 -2.49
N THR A 391 3.12 -8.22 -2.57
CA THR A 391 2.29 -8.21 -3.80
C THR A 391 1.52 -6.91 -4.01
N GLY A 392 1.47 -6.04 -3.01
CA GLY A 392 0.65 -4.83 -3.05
C GLY A 392 -0.86 -5.08 -2.91
N THR A 393 -1.26 -6.33 -2.63
CA THR A 393 -2.66 -6.78 -2.58
C THR A 393 -2.90 -7.77 -1.44
N TRP A 394 -4.16 -7.95 -1.06
CA TRP A 394 -4.55 -8.94 -0.06
C TRP A 394 -6.02 -9.34 -0.18
N MET A 395 -6.38 -10.53 0.33
CA MET A 395 -7.74 -11.05 0.39
C MET A 395 -8.41 -10.63 1.68
N GLY A 396 -9.41 -9.78 1.57
CA GLY A 396 -10.27 -9.39 2.68
C GLY A 396 -11.62 -10.11 2.67
N CYS A 397 -12.25 -10.16 3.85
CA CYS A 397 -13.63 -10.61 4.05
C CYS A 397 -14.39 -9.62 4.93
N TYR A 398 -15.37 -8.93 4.34
CA TYR A 398 -16.28 -8.04 5.05
C TYR A 398 -17.69 -8.60 4.98
N GLU A 399 -18.34 -8.83 6.12
CA GLU A 399 -19.70 -9.43 6.19
C GLU A 399 -19.89 -10.69 5.32
N GLY A 400 -18.88 -11.56 5.29
CA GLY A 400 -18.92 -12.81 4.50
C GLY A 400 -18.68 -12.61 2.99
N GLN A 401 -18.32 -11.42 2.56
CA GLN A 401 -17.98 -11.10 1.17
C GLN A 401 -16.47 -11.00 1.01
N THR A 402 -15.90 -11.84 0.18
CA THR A 402 -14.50 -11.83 -0.13
C THR A 402 -14.19 -10.84 -1.27
N SER A 403 -13.02 -10.21 -1.23
CA SER A 403 -12.51 -9.39 -2.32
C SER A 403 -11.00 -9.22 -2.23
N PHE A 404 -10.34 -9.16 -3.38
CA PHE A 404 -8.96 -8.70 -3.43
C PHE A 404 -8.90 -7.17 -3.46
N THR A 405 -8.02 -6.64 -2.64
CA THR A 405 -7.89 -5.21 -2.40
C THR A 405 -6.43 -4.82 -2.24
N GLY A 406 -6.13 -3.51 -2.27
CA GLY A 406 -4.78 -2.99 -2.25
C GLY A 406 -4.20 -2.78 -0.86
N ASN A 407 -2.89 -2.62 -0.83
CA ASN A 407 -2.13 -2.19 0.34
C ASN A 407 -2.32 -0.69 0.60
N SER A 408 -1.79 -0.22 1.75
CA SER A 408 -1.54 1.22 1.95
C SER A 408 -0.69 1.80 0.81
N ALA A 409 -1.03 3.01 0.37
CA ALA A 409 -0.30 3.72 -0.68
C ALA A 409 1.07 4.26 -0.22
N GLU A 410 1.43 4.11 1.06
CA GLU A 410 2.70 4.64 1.61
C GLU A 410 3.93 4.12 0.86
N ASP A 411 3.97 2.86 0.47
CA ASP A 411 5.11 2.29 -0.27
C ASP A 411 5.23 2.84 -1.69
N VAL A 412 4.09 2.99 -2.37
CA VAL A 412 4.04 3.53 -3.73
C VAL A 412 4.47 5.00 -3.77
N VAL A 413 4.17 5.75 -2.71
CA VAL A 413 4.56 7.17 -2.60
C VAL A 413 6.06 7.30 -2.41
N ASP A 414 6.66 6.49 -1.53
CA ASP A 414 8.11 6.51 -1.30
C ASP A 414 8.87 6.07 -2.55
N ASP A 415 8.45 5.00 -3.21
CA ASP A 415 9.08 4.48 -4.43
C ASP A 415 9.00 5.51 -5.57
N ALA A 416 7.84 6.11 -5.79
CA ALA A 416 7.67 7.16 -6.80
C ALA A 416 8.51 8.41 -6.49
N ALA A 417 8.62 8.79 -5.20
CA ALA A 417 9.44 9.92 -4.80
C ALA A 417 10.94 9.65 -5.00
N LEU A 418 11.38 8.44 -4.66
CA LEU A 418 12.77 7.99 -4.87
C LEU A 418 13.10 7.84 -6.36
N GLU A 419 12.17 7.37 -7.18
CA GLU A 419 12.33 7.27 -8.63
C GLU A 419 12.57 8.66 -9.25
N LEU A 420 11.79 9.68 -8.86
CA LEU A 420 12.01 11.05 -9.33
C LEU A 420 13.39 11.60 -8.94
N VAL A 421 13.83 11.33 -7.71
CA VAL A 421 15.18 11.74 -7.26
C VAL A 421 16.25 11.02 -8.09
N HIS A 422 16.06 9.73 -8.33
CA HIS A 422 16.99 8.92 -9.11
C HIS A 422 17.07 9.36 -10.57
N GLU A 423 15.93 9.63 -11.23
CA GLU A 423 15.88 10.16 -12.58
C GLU A 423 16.60 11.52 -12.69
N LEU A 424 16.30 12.45 -11.76
CA LEU A 424 16.96 13.77 -11.73
C LEU A 424 18.48 13.63 -11.60
N TYR A 425 18.92 12.73 -10.71
CA TYR A 425 20.35 12.48 -10.52
C TYR A 425 21.00 11.87 -11.77
N GLU A 426 20.48 10.75 -12.28
CA GLU A 426 21.10 10.01 -13.40
C GLU A 426 21.09 10.84 -14.70
N ASP A 427 19.97 11.47 -15.01
CA ASP A 427 19.81 12.18 -16.29
C ASP A 427 20.52 13.54 -16.33
N TYR A 428 20.71 14.21 -15.17
CA TYR A 428 21.20 15.59 -15.15
C TYR A 428 22.34 15.85 -14.15
N LEU A 429 22.22 15.44 -12.89
CA LEU A 429 23.11 15.89 -11.82
C LEU A 429 24.33 15.02 -11.57
N LYS A 430 24.35 13.78 -12.04
CA LYS A 430 25.46 12.84 -11.85
C LYS A 430 26.84 13.40 -12.25
N PRO A 431 27.00 14.18 -13.33
CA PRO A 431 28.29 14.78 -13.69
C PRO A 431 28.82 15.78 -12.65
N THR A 432 27.95 16.31 -11.78
CA THR A 432 28.30 17.31 -10.77
C THR A 432 28.67 16.70 -9.42
N LYS A 433 28.65 15.38 -9.27
CA LYS A 433 28.96 14.68 -8.01
C LYS A 433 30.31 15.13 -7.45
N GLY A 434 30.36 15.38 -6.13
CA GLY A 434 31.55 15.85 -5.43
C GLY A 434 31.93 17.31 -5.67
N ARG A 435 31.09 18.08 -6.40
CA ARG A 435 31.29 19.52 -6.66
C ARG A 435 30.28 20.43 -5.95
N TRP A 436 29.51 19.87 -5.01
CA TRP A 436 28.52 20.63 -4.26
C TRP A 436 29.06 21.15 -2.94
N LEU A 437 28.88 22.44 -2.71
CA LEU A 437 29.18 23.08 -1.43
C LEU A 437 28.14 22.75 -0.37
N GLY A 438 26.98 22.27 -0.80
CA GLY A 438 25.86 21.80 -0.02
C GLY A 438 24.53 22.11 -0.67
N LEU A 439 23.44 21.50 -0.17
CA LEU A 439 22.09 21.68 -0.67
C LEU A 439 21.15 22.12 0.45
N CYS A 440 20.41 23.21 0.22
CA CYS A 440 19.32 23.65 1.08
C CYS A 440 18.07 22.80 0.84
N HIS A 441 17.22 22.77 1.85
CA HIS A 441 15.90 22.15 1.80
C HIS A 441 14.92 23.06 1.07
N GLY A 442 14.09 22.49 0.19
CA GLY A 442 13.04 23.21 -0.54
C GLY A 442 11.67 23.12 0.14
N HIS A 443 10.62 23.43 -0.63
CA HIS A 443 9.22 23.28 -0.23
C HIS A 443 8.53 22.06 -0.84
N HIS A 444 9.08 21.49 -1.93
CA HIS A 444 8.46 20.43 -2.74
C HIS A 444 8.99 19.02 -2.45
N TRP A 445 9.63 18.81 -1.31
CA TRP A 445 10.18 17.52 -0.90
C TRP A 445 9.11 16.55 -0.39
N ALA A 446 9.37 15.26 -0.49
CA ALA A 446 8.62 14.20 0.19
C ALA A 446 9.41 13.70 1.41
N GLN A 447 8.70 13.40 2.50
CA GLN A 447 9.26 12.69 3.63
C GLN A 447 9.12 11.18 3.39
N LEU A 448 10.23 10.47 3.46
CA LEU A 448 10.29 9.02 3.33
C LEU A 448 10.03 8.36 4.68
N ARG A 449 9.58 7.10 4.66
CA ARG A 449 9.35 6.30 5.89
C ARG A 449 10.60 6.11 6.75
N THR A 450 11.76 6.17 6.15
CA THR A 450 13.06 6.13 6.86
C THR A 450 13.31 7.35 7.74
N GLY A 451 12.45 8.38 7.68
CA GLY A 451 12.64 9.68 8.31
C GLY A 451 13.45 10.67 7.48
N ASP A 452 14.11 10.23 6.42
CA ASP A 452 14.81 11.08 5.46
C ASP A 452 13.81 11.82 4.56
N THR A 453 14.33 12.81 3.81
CA THR A 453 13.58 13.49 2.76
C THR A 453 14.20 13.23 1.38
N THR A 454 13.44 13.48 0.32
CA THR A 454 13.94 13.42 -1.07
C THR A 454 15.18 14.29 -1.26
N ASP A 455 15.24 15.47 -0.63
CA ASP A 455 16.38 16.39 -0.69
C ASP A 455 17.61 15.79 0.02
N MET A 456 17.42 15.11 1.17
CA MET A 456 18.50 14.41 1.87
C MET A 456 19.05 13.23 1.05
N ARG A 457 18.19 12.50 0.36
CA ARG A 457 18.61 11.42 -0.55
C ARG A 457 19.42 11.96 -1.72
N LEU A 458 18.98 13.06 -2.30
CA LEU A 458 19.75 13.73 -3.37
C LEU A 458 21.14 14.18 -2.88
N CYS A 459 21.23 14.71 -1.65
CA CYS A 459 22.51 15.05 -1.04
C CYS A 459 23.45 13.84 -0.94
N GLN A 460 22.93 12.68 -0.50
CA GLN A 460 23.72 11.45 -0.40
C GLN A 460 24.25 11.00 -1.78
N MET A 461 23.40 11.05 -2.81
CA MET A 461 23.80 10.66 -4.17
C MET A 461 24.86 11.60 -4.77
N LEU A 462 24.79 12.89 -4.47
CA LEU A 462 25.71 13.92 -4.94
C LEU A 462 27.01 14.04 -4.13
N ASP A 463 27.12 13.28 -3.02
CA ASP A 463 28.21 13.43 -2.04
C ASP A 463 28.30 14.87 -1.52
N ALA A 464 27.17 15.41 -1.09
CA ALA A 464 27.00 16.79 -0.68
C ALA A 464 26.43 16.91 0.73
N LYS A 465 26.79 17.98 1.44
CA LYS A 465 26.23 18.26 2.77
C LYS A 465 24.78 18.76 2.64
N PHE A 466 23.88 18.21 3.46
CA PHE A 466 22.54 18.77 3.64
C PHE A 466 22.62 20.00 4.56
N LEU A 467 22.09 21.15 4.13
CA LEU A 467 22.22 22.44 4.77
C LEU A 467 20.97 22.90 5.52
N GLY A 468 19.90 22.08 5.55
CA GLY A 468 18.61 22.51 6.11
C GLY A 468 17.97 23.65 5.31
N THR A 469 17.16 24.47 5.95
CA THR A 469 16.45 25.59 5.28
C THR A 469 17.34 26.78 4.95
N CYS A 470 18.38 27.01 5.74
CA CYS A 470 19.37 28.06 5.50
C CYS A 470 20.72 27.70 6.14
N ALA A 471 21.79 28.24 5.59
CA ALA A 471 23.13 27.97 6.08
C ALA A 471 24.13 29.10 5.78
N TYR A 472 25.22 29.10 6.55
CA TYR A 472 26.44 29.80 6.19
C TYR A 472 27.43 28.82 5.57
N ILE A 473 27.98 29.19 4.41
CA ILE A 473 29.05 28.48 3.73
C ILE A 473 30.29 29.36 3.73
N ARG A 474 31.30 28.97 4.47
CA ARG A 474 32.60 29.69 4.48
C ARG A 474 33.54 29.04 3.46
N LEU A 475 33.94 29.82 2.48
CA LEU A 475 34.96 29.45 1.51
C LEU A 475 36.30 30.01 1.96
N VAL A 476 37.26 29.15 2.25
CA VAL A 476 38.60 29.56 2.67
C VAL A 476 39.55 29.36 1.50
N PHE A 477 40.07 30.46 0.99
CA PHE A 477 41.03 30.49 -0.10
C PHE A 477 42.46 30.53 0.45
N ARG A 478 43.33 29.74 -0.08
CA ARG A 478 44.75 29.71 0.26
C ARG A 478 45.58 29.88 -0.99
N SER A 479 46.49 30.90 -0.98
CA SER A 479 47.43 31.16 -2.05
C SER A 479 48.73 31.71 -1.48
N ASN A 480 49.85 31.09 -1.76
CA ASN A 480 51.22 31.56 -1.44
C ASN A 480 51.39 32.14 0.00
N GLY A 481 50.89 31.42 0.98
CA GLY A 481 50.96 31.82 2.40
C GLY A 481 49.86 32.78 2.86
N SER A 482 49.14 33.40 1.95
CA SER A 482 47.98 34.25 2.25
C SER A 482 46.70 33.45 2.38
N ARG A 483 45.81 33.87 3.29
CA ARG A 483 44.47 33.30 3.47
C ARG A 483 43.46 34.40 3.48
N PHE A 484 42.37 34.19 2.74
CA PHE A 484 41.17 35.01 2.87
C PHE A 484 39.92 34.11 2.83
N SER A 485 38.80 34.62 3.29
CA SER A 485 37.55 33.86 3.26
C SER A 485 36.42 34.70 2.73
N ILE A 486 35.51 34.07 2.04
CA ILE A 486 34.21 34.61 1.61
C ILE A 486 33.14 33.82 2.31
N VAL A 487 32.17 34.49 2.90
CA VAL A 487 31.02 33.88 3.56
C VAL A 487 29.79 34.06 2.68
N LEU A 488 29.20 32.91 2.32
CA LEU A 488 27.91 32.90 1.64
C LEU A 488 26.83 32.65 2.68
N PHE A 489 25.73 33.41 2.65
CA PHE A 489 24.48 33.05 3.30
C PHE A 489 23.55 32.51 2.24
N VAL A 490 23.07 31.26 2.43
CA VAL A 490 22.22 30.54 1.49
C VAL A 490 20.89 30.24 2.13
N HIS A 491 19.80 30.46 1.41
CA HIS A 491 18.43 30.22 1.88
C HIS A 491 17.54 29.88 0.70
N HIS A 492 16.61 28.92 0.89
CA HIS A 492 15.67 28.57 -0.18
C HIS A 492 14.76 29.75 -0.54
N GLY A 493 14.36 30.55 0.42
CA GLY A 493 13.46 31.65 0.17
C GLY A 493 11.98 31.32 0.41
N CYS A 494 11.13 32.31 0.12
CA CYS A 494 9.67 32.15 0.23
C CYS A 494 8.96 33.08 -0.76
N GLY A 495 8.07 32.49 -1.56
CA GLY A 495 7.12 33.18 -2.44
C GLY A 495 7.68 34.11 -3.51
N GLY A 496 7.01 34.20 -4.63
CA GLY A 496 7.32 35.06 -5.74
C GLY A 496 6.88 36.52 -5.51
N GLY A 497 7.36 37.43 -6.37
CA GLY A 497 6.88 38.80 -6.49
C GLY A 497 6.79 39.21 -7.94
N MET A 498 5.79 40.00 -8.31
CA MET A 498 5.56 40.39 -9.72
C MET A 498 6.63 41.37 -10.24
N LYS A 499 7.26 42.14 -9.37
CA LYS A 499 8.27 43.15 -9.73
C LYS A 499 9.65 42.50 -9.94
N MET A 500 10.46 43.09 -10.86
CA MET A 500 11.85 42.64 -11.09
C MET A 500 12.76 42.81 -9.87
N SER A 501 12.47 43.78 -9.02
CA SER A 501 13.20 44.04 -7.77
C SER A 501 12.80 43.11 -6.61
N ALA A 502 11.76 42.31 -6.75
CA ALA A 502 11.24 41.51 -5.65
C ALA A 502 12.28 40.58 -5.00
N PRO A 503 13.18 39.87 -5.74
CA PRO A 503 14.25 39.09 -5.13
C PRO A 503 15.19 39.94 -4.25
N LEU A 504 15.58 41.11 -4.73
CA LEU A 504 16.49 41.98 -4.01
C LEU A 504 15.86 42.54 -2.73
N ASN A 505 14.61 43.01 -2.80
CA ASN A 505 13.88 43.52 -1.62
C ASN A 505 13.76 42.44 -0.52
N LYS A 506 13.62 41.16 -0.89
CA LYS A 506 13.58 40.08 0.10
C LYS A 506 14.91 39.85 0.77
N ILE A 507 16.02 39.97 0.01
CA ILE A 507 17.36 39.85 0.57
C ILE A 507 17.68 41.06 1.43
N GLU A 508 17.28 42.25 1.04
CA GLU A 508 17.44 43.47 1.84
C GLU A 508 16.82 43.32 3.24
N ASN A 509 15.69 42.68 3.36
CA ASN A 509 15.05 42.38 4.65
C ASN A 509 15.86 41.38 5.52
N LEU A 510 16.79 40.62 4.97
CA LEU A 510 17.67 39.73 5.71
C LEU A 510 18.94 40.42 6.22
N LEU A 511 19.42 41.48 5.52
CA LEU A 511 20.66 42.15 5.85
C LEU A 511 20.77 42.67 7.30
N PRO A 512 19.70 43.16 7.95
CA PRO A 512 19.77 43.59 9.35
C PRO A 512 20.05 42.45 10.34
N TYR A 513 19.71 41.23 9.99
CA TYR A 513 19.75 40.08 10.89
C TYR A 513 20.92 39.13 10.63
N TRP A 514 21.45 39.14 9.40
CA TRP A 514 22.48 38.20 8.95
C TRP A 514 23.68 38.94 8.37
N ASP A 515 24.90 38.43 8.64
CA ASP A 515 26.13 39.00 8.12
C ASP A 515 26.88 38.02 7.23
N ALA A 516 26.99 38.34 5.93
CA ALA A 516 27.67 37.53 4.92
C ALA A 516 28.22 38.46 3.80
N ASP A 517 29.15 37.97 2.99
CA ASP A 517 29.69 38.66 1.83
C ASP A 517 28.76 38.52 0.61
N VAL A 518 28.07 37.37 0.51
CA VAL A 518 27.15 37.07 -0.57
C VAL A 518 25.90 36.42 0.00
N PHE A 519 24.73 36.90 -0.36
CA PHE A 519 23.43 36.32 -0.06
C PHE A 519 22.87 35.65 -1.31
N LEU A 520 22.60 34.33 -1.24
CA LEU A 520 21.97 33.54 -2.29
C LEU A 520 20.57 33.14 -1.85
N LEU A 521 19.56 33.57 -2.60
CA LEU A 521 18.17 33.27 -2.32
C LEU A 521 17.52 32.56 -3.51
N GLY A 522 16.93 31.35 -3.27
CA GLY A 522 16.12 30.59 -4.21
C GLY A 522 14.65 30.98 -4.18
N HIS A 523 13.80 30.11 -4.72
CA HIS A 523 12.33 30.23 -4.77
C HIS A 523 11.86 31.56 -5.41
N MET A 524 12.51 31.93 -6.49
CA MET A 524 12.25 33.20 -7.21
C MET A 524 11.97 32.92 -8.67
N THR A 525 10.91 33.51 -9.20
CA THR A 525 10.59 33.43 -10.63
C THR A 525 11.49 34.32 -11.50
N LYS A 526 12.25 35.22 -10.90
CA LYS A 526 13.11 36.21 -11.59
C LYS A 526 14.52 36.20 -11.03
N GLN A 527 15.49 36.41 -11.90
CA GLN A 527 16.89 36.55 -11.52
C GLN A 527 17.21 38.05 -11.32
N ALA A 528 17.86 38.35 -10.24
CA ALA A 528 18.35 39.71 -9.97
C ALA A 528 19.61 39.63 -9.10
N ALA A 529 20.58 40.49 -9.38
CA ALA A 529 21.78 40.64 -8.56
C ALA A 529 22.14 42.13 -8.42
N ALA A 530 22.51 42.52 -7.21
CA ALA A 530 22.99 43.85 -6.93
C ALA A 530 24.00 43.86 -5.77
N PRO A 531 25.01 44.75 -5.82
CA PRO A 531 25.85 45.04 -4.67
C PRO A 531 25.18 46.06 -3.74
N VAL A 532 25.41 45.91 -2.45
CA VAL A 532 25.08 46.88 -1.41
C VAL A 532 26.34 47.26 -0.67
N ASN A 533 26.58 48.56 -0.46
CA ASN A 533 27.69 49.02 0.34
C ASN A 533 27.26 49.16 1.80
N ARG A 534 27.99 48.49 2.70
CA ARG A 534 27.83 48.61 4.15
C ARG A 534 29.05 49.31 4.72
N ILE A 535 28.84 50.26 5.62
CA ILE A 535 29.90 50.90 6.37
C ILE A 535 29.96 50.22 7.73
N MET A 536 31.11 49.68 8.08
CA MET A 536 31.30 48.92 9.33
C MET A 536 32.53 49.45 10.09
N PRO A 537 32.48 49.54 11.42
CA PRO A 537 33.66 49.82 12.22
C PRO A 537 34.61 48.64 12.19
N ARG A 538 35.86 48.87 11.91
CA ARG A 538 36.93 47.86 12.02
C ARG A 538 37.85 48.26 13.18
N TRP A 539 37.87 47.46 14.22
CA TRP A 539 38.68 47.66 15.39
C TRP A 539 40.10 47.17 15.17
N HIS A 540 41.09 48.01 15.51
CA HIS A 540 42.51 47.67 15.53
C HIS A 540 42.99 47.61 16.99
N GLY A 541 42.86 46.48 17.66
CA GLY A 541 43.14 46.37 19.09
C GLY A 541 42.22 47.22 19.95
N PHE A 542 42.75 47.97 20.90
CA PHE A 542 42.03 48.90 21.79
C PHE A 542 41.93 50.34 21.27
N GLY A 543 42.35 50.60 20.03
CA GLY A 543 42.34 51.94 19.46
C GLY A 543 40.97 52.32 18.87
N SER A 544 40.89 53.52 18.29
CA SER A 544 39.67 53.98 17.59
C SER A 544 39.41 53.12 16.35
N PRO A 545 38.14 52.80 16.04
CA PRO A 545 37.81 52.03 14.86
C PRO A 545 37.98 52.85 13.57
N ASP A 546 38.45 52.19 12.53
CA ASP A 546 38.35 52.72 11.17
C ASP A 546 36.98 52.38 10.58
N LEU A 547 36.43 53.27 9.74
CA LEU A 547 35.24 52.96 8.97
C LEU A 547 35.64 52.27 7.66
N VAL A 548 35.22 51.03 7.50
CA VAL A 548 35.53 50.21 6.31
C VAL A 548 34.29 50.07 5.46
N HIS A 549 34.41 50.31 4.17
CA HIS A 549 33.38 50.00 3.19
C HIS A 549 33.47 48.52 2.81
N ARG A 550 32.39 47.78 3.10
CA ARG A 550 32.25 46.37 2.70
C ARG A 550 31.18 46.26 1.64
N LYS A 551 31.51 45.67 0.48
CA LYS A 551 30.52 45.31 -0.52
C LYS A 551 29.90 43.95 -0.16
N VAL A 552 28.59 43.92 -0.07
CA VAL A 552 27.79 42.72 0.09
C VAL A 552 27.02 42.50 -1.20
N TYR A 553 27.01 41.27 -1.71
CA TYR A 553 26.31 40.95 -2.95
C TYR A 553 25.01 40.19 -2.64
N MET A 554 23.91 40.70 -3.18
CA MET A 554 22.61 40.09 -3.13
C MET A 554 22.33 39.39 -4.45
N VAL A 555 21.98 38.09 -4.42
CA VAL A 555 21.71 37.31 -5.62
C VAL A 555 20.42 36.52 -5.42
N GLY A 556 19.38 36.90 -6.14
CA GLY A 556 18.15 36.15 -6.28
C GLY A 556 18.25 35.23 -7.50
N CYS A 557 18.11 33.91 -7.27
CA CYS A 557 18.27 32.87 -8.29
C CYS A 557 16.89 32.51 -8.85
N GLY A 558 16.75 32.47 -10.16
CA GLY A 558 15.55 31.98 -10.84
C GLY A 558 15.51 30.44 -10.91
N GLY A 559 14.33 29.89 -11.22
CA GLY A 559 14.11 28.46 -11.36
C GLY A 559 14.15 27.96 -12.80
N PHE A 560 14.00 26.65 -12.95
CA PHE A 560 13.91 25.92 -14.22
C PHE A 560 12.48 25.48 -14.57
N SER A 561 11.49 25.84 -13.76
CA SER A 561 10.07 25.60 -14.07
C SER A 561 9.62 26.46 -15.27
N LYS A 562 8.78 25.90 -16.13
CA LYS A 562 8.17 26.61 -17.27
C LYS A 562 7.11 27.59 -16.85
#